data_3cf19687235176a5967b6965ceda87b7
#
_entry.id   3cf19687235176a5967b6965ceda87b7
#
_cell.length_a   1.000
_cell.length_b   1.000
_cell.length_c   1.000
_cell.angle_alpha   90.00
_cell.angle_beta   90.00
_cell.angle_gamma   90.00
#
_symmetry.space_group_name_H-M   'P 1'
#
loop_
_entity.id
_entity.type
_entity.pdbx_description
1 polymer ?
#
loop_
_entity_poly.entity_id
_entity_poly.type
_entity_poly.pdbx_seq_one_letter_code
_entity_poly.pdbx_strand_id
1 'polypeptide(L)'
;MNAVIQYILYLAVLIALAIPLGAYIKKVMNGEKTFLSKILTPCENAVYKVMRVNKDEQMNWKKYAVSVLIFSGIGFVFLFLLQLLQGVLPGNTQGLAGVKWDLAFNTAASFITNTNWQAYSGESTLSYLTQALGLTVQNFVSAATGIAVLFALIRGFIKVKADGLGSFWVDMTRIVIHILIPLNLVISLCLIGGGVIQNFKSAETVSLVEPIAVSAEGEIIENAEIDLEKNIVTVNGETVEDAEIVTEQFVPMGPAASQVAIKQTGTNGGGYMGVNSAHPLENPNGFTNLIEMISILLIPAALCFTFGKAVKNKKQGVAIFMAMFICLALALGSIAVSEQLATPQLAQDGMVDISTVEQAGGNMEGKESRFGIASSSTWAAFTTAASSGSVNSMHDSYTPLGGMVTMLLMQLGEVIFGGVGCGLYGMLAFAILTVFIAGLMVGRTPEFLGKKIEPYEMKWSVLVCLATPIAILVGSGIAAAVPSVADNLNNTGAHGFSEMLYAFSSCGANNGSAFAGFNANTVFLNIILGLVMLFARFLPIIGTLAIAGSLAGKKRIATSAGTLSTTNGMFVFLLILIVLIIGALSFFPALALGPLAEFFSNVM
;
A
#
# COMPACT_ATOMS: atom_id res chain seq x y z
N MET A 1 -0.05 22.22 -17.12
CA MET A 1 -1.10 21.38 -17.76
C MET A 1 -2.35 21.49 -16.90
N ASN A 2 -3.54 21.61 -17.48
CA ASN A 2 -4.77 21.69 -16.71
C ASN A 2 -4.88 20.42 -15.82
N ALA A 3 -5.18 20.57 -14.54
CA ALA A 3 -5.28 19.47 -13.57
C ALA A 3 -6.24 18.35 -14.02
N VAL A 4 -7.38 18.71 -14.59
CA VAL A 4 -8.37 17.76 -15.12
C VAL A 4 -7.79 16.89 -16.24
N ILE A 5 -7.02 17.49 -17.16
CA ILE A 5 -6.34 16.73 -18.23
C ILE A 5 -5.31 15.78 -17.63
N GLN A 6 -4.62 16.19 -16.58
CA GLN A 6 -3.64 15.37 -15.89
C GLN A 6 -4.30 14.15 -15.23
N TYR A 7 -5.42 14.31 -14.53
CA TYR A 7 -6.19 13.19 -13.94
C TYR A 7 -6.67 12.20 -15.00
N ILE A 8 -7.25 12.71 -16.11
CA ILE A 8 -7.72 11.86 -17.22
C ILE A 8 -6.56 11.09 -17.84
N LEU A 9 -5.40 11.74 -18.04
CA LEU A 9 -4.22 11.10 -18.62
C LEU A 9 -3.72 9.95 -17.75
N TYR A 10 -3.59 10.15 -16.43
CA TYR A 10 -3.15 9.11 -15.50
C TYR A 10 -4.07 7.89 -15.53
N LEU A 11 -5.39 8.10 -15.46
CA LEU A 11 -6.36 7.01 -15.51
C LEU A 11 -6.40 6.31 -16.87
N ALA A 12 -6.27 7.04 -17.97
CA ALA A 12 -6.25 6.48 -19.33
C ALA A 12 -5.00 5.61 -19.57
N VAL A 13 -3.82 6.08 -19.16
CA VAL A 13 -2.57 5.33 -19.29
C VAL A 13 -2.61 4.07 -18.43
N LEU A 14 -3.10 4.16 -17.20
CA LEU A 14 -3.30 3.00 -16.32
C LEU A 14 -4.14 1.91 -17.00
N ILE A 15 -5.31 2.27 -17.54
CA ILE A 15 -6.21 1.32 -18.21
C ILE A 15 -5.55 0.72 -19.45
N ALA A 16 -4.89 1.56 -20.27
CA ALA A 16 -4.23 1.12 -21.49
C ALA A 16 -3.13 0.07 -21.23
N LEU A 17 -2.40 0.20 -20.12
CA LEU A 17 -1.34 -0.75 -19.72
C LEU A 17 -1.91 -1.98 -18.98
N ALA A 18 -2.95 -1.82 -18.17
CA ALA A 18 -3.53 -2.91 -17.39
C ALA A 18 -4.17 -4.01 -18.25
N ILE A 19 -4.80 -3.67 -19.38
CA ILE A 19 -5.47 -4.63 -20.27
C ILE A 19 -4.50 -5.66 -20.87
N PRO A 20 -3.39 -5.27 -21.52
CA PRO A 20 -2.41 -6.22 -22.05
C PRO A 20 -1.66 -6.97 -20.95
N LEU A 21 -1.31 -6.30 -19.83
CA LEU A 21 -0.69 -6.97 -18.69
C LEU A 21 -1.59 -8.06 -18.11
N GLY A 22 -2.90 -7.81 -17.98
CA GLY A 22 -3.84 -8.83 -17.52
C GLY A 22 -3.96 -10.03 -18.46
N ALA A 23 -3.74 -9.85 -19.76
CA ALA A 23 -3.66 -10.96 -20.71
C ALA A 23 -2.37 -11.78 -20.53
N TYR A 24 -1.27 -11.10 -20.26
CA TYR A 24 0.02 -11.72 -20.00
C TYR A 24 0.00 -12.54 -18.71
N ILE A 25 -0.46 -11.95 -17.61
CA ILE A 25 -0.58 -12.62 -16.31
C ILE A 25 -1.42 -13.92 -16.43
N LYS A 26 -2.56 -13.86 -17.12
CA LYS A 26 -3.40 -15.05 -17.36
C LYS A 26 -2.63 -16.16 -18.07
N LYS A 27 -1.82 -15.84 -19.11
CA LYS A 27 -1.01 -16.84 -19.82
C LYS A 27 0.05 -17.46 -18.91
N VAL A 28 0.78 -16.65 -18.15
CA VAL A 28 1.80 -17.11 -17.20
C VAL A 28 1.21 -18.09 -16.19
N MET A 29 0.11 -17.71 -15.55
CA MET A 29 -0.51 -18.51 -14.50
C MET A 29 -1.16 -19.80 -15.00
N ASN A 30 -1.53 -19.85 -16.26
CA ASN A 30 -1.98 -21.08 -16.92
C ASN A 30 -0.82 -21.97 -17.41
N GLY A 31 0.44 -21.54 -17.29
CA GLY A 31 1.60 -22.26 -17.84
C GLY A 31 1.68 -22.20 -19.37
N GLU A 32 0.99 -21.26 -20.01
CA GLU A 32 1.04 -21.04 -21.45
C GLU A 32 2.38 -20.38 -21.84
N LYS A 33 2.91 -20.69 -23.02
CA LYS A 33 4.14 -20.06 -23.53
C LYS A 33 3.94 -18.56 -23.74
N THR A 34 4.89 -17.77 -23.26
CA THR A 34 4.98 -16.31 -23.46
C THR A 34 6.26 -15.98 -24.23
N PHE A 35 6.42 -14.73 -24.65
CA PHE A 35 7.63 -14.27 -25.35
C PHE A 35 8.90 -14.38 -24.47
N LEU A 36 8.78 -14.33 -23.15
CA LEU A 36 9.89 -14.48 -22.20
C LEU A 36 10.17 -15.95 -21.80
N SER A 37 9.32 -16.90 -22.20
CA SER A 37 9.44 -18.30 -21.75
C SER A 37 10.78 -18.95 -22.10
N LYS A 38 11.42 -18.56 -23.24
CA LYS A 38 12.73 -19.11 -23.62
C LYS A 38 13.81 -18.82 -22.58
N ILE A 39 13.76 -17.65 -21.93
CA ILE A 39 14.76 -17.20 -20.96
C ILE A 39 14.33 -17.61 -19.54
N LEU A 40 13.07 -17.42 -19.18
CA LEU A 40 12.61 -17.54 -17.80
C LEU A 40 12.21 -18.97 -17.38
N THR A 41 11.76 -19.82 -18.31
CA THR A 41 11.41 -21.21 -17.97
C THR A 41 12.60 -22.04 -17.48
N PRO A 42 13.83 -21.91 -18.02
CA PRO A 42 15.00 -22.56 -17.43
C PRO A 42 15.24 -22.14 -15.97
N CYS A 43 15.09 -20.83 -15.64
CA CYS A 43 15.21 -20.33 -14.28
C CYS A 43 14.13 -20.92 -13.35
N GLU A 44 12.87 -20.94 -13.81
CA GLU A 44 11.75 -21.57 -13.10
C GLU A 44 12.05 -23.04 -12.79
N ASN A 45 12.55 -23.81 -13.78
CA ASN A 45 12.91 -25.20 -13.61
C ASN A 45 14.09 -25.41 -12.64
N ALA A 46 15.07 -24.51 -12.66
CA ALA A 46 16.17 -24.54 -11.71
C ALA A 46 15.70 -24.37 -10.26
N VAL A 47 14.80 -23.41 -10.02
CA VAL A 47 14.19 -23.19 -8.70
C VAL A 47 13.42 -24.44 -8.25
N TYR A 48 12.58 -25.03 -9.11
CA TYR A 48 11.86 -26.27 -8.77
C TYR A 48 12.79 -27.43 -8.42
N LYS A 49 13.91 -27.56 -9.14
CA LYS A 49 14.91 -28.59 -8.87
C LYS A 49 15.60 -28.37 -7.51
N VAL A 50 16.01 -27.12 -7.21
CA VAL A 50 16.67 -26.78 -5.94
C VAL A 50 15.73 -26.95 -4.77
N MET A 51 14.50 -26.45 -4.89
CA MET A 51 13.49 -26.51 -3.82
C MET A 51 12.74 -27.84 -3.77
N ARG A 52 13.02 -28.79 -4.68
CA ARG A 52 12.33 -30.10 -4.82
C ARG A 52 10.80 -29.95 -4.95
N VAL A 53 10.35 -28.92 -5.68
CA VAL A 53 8.92 -28.65 -5.90
C VAL A 53 8.37 -29.58 -6.98
N ASN A 54 7.29 -30.29 -6.67
CA ASN A 54 6.54 -31.05 -7.67
C ASN A 54 5.56 -30.11 -8.41
N LYS A 55 5.76 -29.96 -9.73
CA LYS A 55 4.94 -29.07 -10.57
C LYS A 55 3.47 -29.47 -10.66
N ASP A 56 3.19 -30.77 -10.54
CA ASP A 56 1.85 -31.34 -10.72
C ASP A 56 1.10 -31.48 -9.38
N GLU A 57 1.71 -31.02 -8.30
CA GLU A 57 1.09 -31.10 -6.98
C GLU A 57 -0.21 -30.31 -6.93
N GLN A 58 -1.26 -30.96 -6.41
CA GLN A 58 -2.56 -30.34 -6.16
C GLN A 58 -2.80 -30.28 -4.65
N MET A 59 -2.58 -29.11 -4.06
CA MET A 59 -2.84 -28.85 -2.64
C MET A 59 -4.33 -28.59 -2.42
N ASN A 60 -4.90 -29.19 -1.39
CA ASN A 60 -6.18 -28.75 -0.86
C ASN A 60 -6.02 -27.39 -0.16
N TRP A 61 -7.12 -26.70 0.15
CA TRP A 61 -7.05 -25.37 0.69
C TRP A 61 -6.29 -25.27 2.03
N LYS A 62 -6.36 -26.30 2.89
CA LYS A 62 -5.66 -26.34 4.18
C LYS A 62 -4.13 -26.45 3.98
N LYS A 63 -3.69 -27.36 3.11
CA LYS A 63 -2.26 -27.50 2.79
C LYS A 63 -1.71 -26.23 2.14
N TYR A 64 -2.49 -25.60 1.27
CA TYR A 64 -2.13 -24.34 0.64
C TYR A 64 -1.99 -23.22 1.71
N ALA A 65 -2.97 -23.07 2.63
CA ALA A 65 -2.92 -22.10 3.71
C ALA A 65 -1.72 -22.32 4.66
N VAL A 66 -1.46 -23.57 5.05
CA VAL A 66 -0.29 -23.92 5.87
C VAL A 66 1.02 -23.57 5.15
N SER A 67 1.11 -23.82 3.83
CA SER A 67 2.29 -23.43 3.06
C SER A 67 2.51 -21.91 3.05
N VAL A 68 1.44 -21.11 2.92
CA VAL A 68 1.50 -19.64 3.03
C VAL A 68 2.01 -19.22 4.40
N LEU A 69 1.45 -19.79 5.47
CA LEU A 69 1.82 -19.42 6.84
C LEU A 69 3.27 -19.80 7.18
N ILE A 70 3.72 -20.99 6.78
CA ILE A 70 5.11 -21.44 6.98
C ILE A 70 6.06 -20.52 6.21
N PHE A 71 5.77 -20.22 4.95
CA PHE A 71 6.59 -19.34 4.13
C PHE A 71 6.71 -17.93 4.73
N SER A 72 5.60 -17.35 5.13
CA SER A 72 5.56 -16.03 5.78
C SER A 72 6.28 -16.05 7.14
N GLY A 73 6.12 -17.11 7.92
CA GLY A 73 6.82 -17.30 9.19
C GLY A 73 8.34 -17.37 9.03
N ILE A 74 8.82 -18.08 8.01
CA ILE A 74 10.26 -18.12 7.68
C ILE A 74 10.75 -16.72 7.28
N GLY A 75 9.99 -15.99 6.46
CA GLY A 75 10.30 -14.61 6.07
C GLY A 75 10.35 -13.68 7.28
N PHE A 76 9.41 -13.83 8.21
CA PHE A 76 9.38 -13.08 9.48
C PHE A 76 10.66 -13.28 10.29
N VAL A 77 11.00 -14.53 10.58
CA VAL A 77 12.19 -14.87 11.39
C VAL A 77 13.47 -14.39 10.69
N PHE A 78 13.55 -14.60 9.37
CA PHE A 78 14.70 -14.14 8.60
C PHE A 78 14.88 -12.63 8.67
N LEU A 79 13.82 -11.86 8.41
CA LEU A 79 13.90 -10.40 8.43
C LEU A 79 14.12 -9.84 9.84
N PHE A 80 13.50 -10.44 10.86
CA PHE A 80 13.70 -10.08 12.25
C PHE A 80 15.18 -10.25 12.68
N LEU A 81 15.76 -11.42 12.40
CA LEU A 81 17.15 -11.71 12.75
C LEU A 81 18.14 -10.87 11.93
N LEU A 82 17.85 -10.63 10.64
CA LEU A 82 18.70 -9.80 9.79
C LEU A 82 18.86 -8.37 10.35
N GLN A 83 17.77 -7.78 10.83
CA GLN A 83 17.78 -6.45 11.44
C GLN A 83 18.53 -6.42 12.78
N LEU A 84 18.32 -7.40 13.65
CA LEU A 84 19.03 -7.48 14.93
C LEU A 84 20.55 -7.63 14.75
N LEU A 85 20.96 -8.35 13.71
CA LEU A 85 22.36 -8.72 13.46
C LEU A 85 23.08 -7.75 12.50
N GLN A 86 22.38 -6.75 11.92
CA GLN A 86 22.99 -5.91 10.87
C GLN A 86 24.29 -5.23 11.28
N GLY A 87 24.50 -4.95 12.57
CA GLY A 87 25.72 -4.31 13.08
C GLY A 87 26.98 -5.14 12.88
N VAL A 88 26.84 -6.48 12.73
CA VAL A 88 27.97 -7.42 12.53
C VAL A 88 27.97 -8.05 11.13
N LEU A 89 26.96 -7.77 10.31
CA LEU A 89 26.86 -8.31 8.96
C LEU A 89 27.57 -7.42 7.92
N PRO A 90 28.02 -8.00 6.79
CA PRO A 90 28.61 -7.22 5.70
C PRO A 90 27.60 -6.27 5.05
N GLY A 91 28.09 -5.25 4.33
CA GLY A 91 27.24 -4.27 3.64
C GLY A 91 26.68 -3.18 4.55
N ASN A 92 27.17 -3.08 5.77
CA ASN A 92 26.91 -2.00 6.71
C ASN A 92 28.01 -0.93 6.59
N THR A 93 27.97 -0.17 5.51
CA THR A 93 29.01 0.82 5.18
C THR A 93 29.00 2.06 6.10
N GLN A 94 27.91 2.26 6.82
CA GLN A 94 27.70 3.39 7.72
C GLN A 94 27.97 3.02 9.19
N GLY A 95 28.28 1.76 9.50
CA GLY A 95 28.50 1.31 10.87
C GLY A 95 27.25 1.33 11.78
N LEU A 96 26.06 1.19 11.19
CA LEU A 96 24.79 1.23 11.91
C LEU A 96 24.69 0.09 12.93
N ALA A 97 24.19 0.38 14.12
CA ALA A 97 23.92 -0.62 15.15
C ALA A 97 22.79 -1.59 14.75
N GLY A 98 22.65 -2.70 15.46
CA GLY A 98 21.49 -3.58 15.33
C GLY A 98 20.19 -2.85 15.71
N VAL A 99 19.13 -3.11 14.95
CA VAL A 99 17.81 -2.52 15.21
C VAL A 99 17.27 -3.03 16.56
N LYS A 100 16.58 -2.18 17.32
CA LYS A 100 15.91 -2.59 18.56
C LYS A 100 14.88 -3.68 18.28
N TRP A 101 14.71 -4.62 19.20
CA TRP A 101 13.91 -5.81 18.99
C TRP A 101 12.43 -5.54 18.68
N ASP A 102 11.84 -4.53 19.32
CA ASP A 102 10.44 -4.14 19.14
C ASP A 102 10.23 -3.51 17.75
N LEU A 103 11.11 -2.65 17.30
CA LEU A 103 11.12 -2.08 15.96
C LEU A 103 11.39 -3.15 14.90
N ALA A 104 12.33 -4.07 15.15
CA ALA A 104 12.59 -5.20 14.26
C ALA A 104 11.39 -6.15 14.15
N PHE A 105 10.65 -6.37 15.26
CA PHE A 105 9.38 -7.12 15.26
C PHE A 105 8.33 -6.43 14.38
N ASN A 106 8.11 -5.13 14.59
CA ASN A 106 7.16 -4.34 13.83
C ASN A 106 7.48 -4.38 12.34
N THR A 107 8.74 -4.11 11.98
CA THR A 107 9.21 -4.13 10.59
C THR A 107 9.05 -5.51 9.95
N ALA A 108 9.40 -6.59 10.67
CA ALA A 108 9.23 -7.94 10.16
C ALA A 108 7.75 -8.28 9.91
N ALA A 109 6.86 -7.97 10.86
CA ALA A 109 5.42 -8.13 10.71
C ALA A 109 4.89 -7.32 9.51
N SER A 110 5.33 -6.07 9.40
CA SER A 110 4.94 -5.14 8.36
C SER A 110 5.30 -5.65 6.95
N PHE A 111 6.53 -6.11 6.74
CA PHE A 111 6.99 -6.52 5.42
C PHE A 111 6.45 -7.87 4.96
N ILE A 112 6.25 -8.84 5.87
CA ILE A 112 5.64 -10.12 5.50
C ILE A 112 4.14 -10.00 5.17
N THR A 113 3.49 -8.98 5.71
CA THR A 113 2.07 -8.69 5.46
C THR A 113 1.84 -7.80 4.25
N ASN A 114 2.90 -7.37 3.58
CA ASN A 114 2.86 -6.40 2.47
C ASN A 114 2.40 -5.00 2.88
N THR A 115 2.48 -4.67 4.16
CA THR A 115 2.09 -3.36 4.70
C THR A 115 3.18 -2.33 4.48
N ASN A 116 4.42 -2.70 4.75
CA ASN A 116 5.60 -1.85 4.71
C ASN A 116 5.50 -0.57 5.56
N TRP A 117 4.76 -0.62 6.66
CA TRP A 117 4.78 0.40 7.69
C TRP A 117 6.21 0.52 8.27
N GLN A 118 6.73 1.72 8.35
CA GLN A 118 8.09 2.02 8.81
C GLN A 118 8.03 3.12 9.89
N ALA A 119 8.30 2.75 11.15
CA ALA A 119 8.45 3.70 12.26
C ALA A 119 9.93 4.16 12.40
N TYR A 120 10.62 4.34 11.28
CA TYR A 120 12.04 4.70 11.18
C TYR A 120 12.35 5.27 9.79
N SER A 121 13.44 6.01 9.68
CA SER A 121 14.02 6.43 8.39
C SER A 121 15.03 5.38 7.92
N GLY A 122 14.81 4.85 6.70
CA GLY A 122 15.57 3.72 6.17
C GLY A 122 17.05 4.04 5.98
N GLU A 123 17.38 5.24 5.52
CA GLU A 123 18.72 5.73 5.25
C GLU A 123 19.59 5.90 6.48
N SER A 124 19.00 6.12 7.65
CA SER A 124 19.71 6.29 8.94
C SER A 124 19.63 5.08 9.86
N THR A 125 18.75 4.10 9.55
CA THR A 125 18.47 2.97 10.45
C THR A 125 18.93 1.63 9.89
N LEU A 126 18.88 1.44 8.56
CA LEU A 126 19.08 0.13 7.93
C LEU A 126 20.29 0.09 6.99
N SER A 127 21.11 -0.94 7.17
CA SER A 127 22.21 -1.22 6.26
C SER A 127 21.73 -1.60 4.85
N TYR A 128 22.60 -1.43 3.85
CA TYR A 128 22.27 -1.81 2.46
C TYR A 128 21.91 -3.29 2.31
N LEU A 129 22.57 -4.16 3.10
CA LEU A 129 22.21 -5.57 3.11
C LEU A 129 20.80 -5.79 3.64
N THR A 130 20.42 -5.11 4.72
CA THR A 130 19.07 -5.21 5.29
C THR A 130 18.03 -4.66 4.32
N GLN A 131 18.30 -3.52 3.67
CA GLN A 131 17.41 -2.94 2.66
C GLN A 131 17.26 -3.86 1.43
N ALA A 132 18.37 -4.36 0.86
CA ALA A 132 18.34 -5.13 -0.38
C ALA A 132 17.89 -6.59 -0.15
N LEU A 133 18.56 -7.33 0.75
CA LEU A 133 18.28 -8.75 0.99
C LEU A 133 17.06 -8.96 1.90
N GLY A 134 16.85 -8.06 2.84
CA GLY A 134 15.68 -8.10 3.73
C GLY A 134 14.45 -7.51 3.06
N LEU A 135 14.36 -6.18 3.01
CA LEU A 135 13.15 -5.46 2.63
C LEU A 135 12.77 -5.68 1.17
N THR A 136 13.71 -5.50 0.23
CA THR A 136 13.42 -5.63 -1.21
C THR A 136 12.99 -7.07 -1.56
N VAL A 137 13.68 -8.09 -1.04
CA VAL A 137 13.27 -9.49 -1.28
C VAL A 137 11.88 -9.75 -0.70
N GLN A 138 11.60 -9.24 0.50
CA GLN A 138 10.30 -9.41 1.13
C GLN A 138 9.19 -8.72 0.33
N ASN A 139 9.46 -7.57 -0.31
CA ASN A 139 8.52 -6.90 -1.20
C ASN A 139 8.11 -7.80 -2.39
N PHE A 140 9.07 -8.52 -3.01
CA PHE A 140 8.75 -9.47 -4.08
C PHE A 140 7.88 -10.63 -3.59
N VAL A 141 8.24 -11.24 -2.47
CA VAL A 141 7.58 -12.49 -2.05
C VAL A 141 6.25 -12.24 -1.33
N SER A 142 6.08 -11.13 -0.62
CA SER A 142 4.78 -10.75 -0.02
C SER A 142 3.75 -10.39 -1.09
N ALA A 143 4.15 -9.65 -2.11
CA ALA A 143 3.32 -9.36 -3.29
C ALA A 143 2.91 -10.63 -4.03
N ALA A 144 3.88 -11.53 -4.28
CA ALA A 144 3.62 -12.81 -4.94
C ALA A 144 2.66 -13.69 -4.14
N THR A 145 2.72 -13.67 -2.81
CA THR A 145 1.79 -14.39 -1.93
C THR A 145 0.34 -13.94 -2.14
N GLY A 146 0.09 -12.64 -2.21
CA GLY A 146 -1.26 -12.10 -2.48
C GLY A 146 -1.82 -12.56 -3.83
N ILE A 147 -1.00 -12.51 -4.88
CA ILE A 147 -1.39 -12.99 -6.23
C ILE A 147 -1.64 -14.51 -6.22
N ALA A 148 -0.80 -15.29 -5.53
CA ALA A 148 -0.95 -16.74 -5.45
C ALA A 148 -2.28 -17.15 -4.79
N VAL A 149 -2.65 -16.50 -3.67
CA VAL A 149 -3.94 -16.71 -2.99
C VAL A 149 -5.12 -16.34 -3.90
N LEU A 150 -5.03 -15.23 -4.64
CA LEU A 150 -6.04 -14.86 -5.63
C LEU A 150 -6.23 -15.96 -6.70
N PHE A 151 -5.13 -16.50 -7.23
CA PHE A 151 -5.23 -17.57 -8.24
C PHE A 151 -5.77 -18.88 -7.66
N ALA A 152 -5.53 -19.18 -6.39
CA ALA A 152 -6.19 -20.28 -5.70
C ALA A 152 -7.73 -20.05 -5.65
N LEU A 153 -8.18 -18.82 -5.35
CA LEU A 153 -9.62 -18.47 -5.38
C LEU A 153 -10.20 -18.56 -6.80
N ILE A 154 -9.51 -18.03 -7.80
CA ILE A 154 -9.94 -18.12 -9.21
C ILE A 154 -10.13 -19.58 -9.62
N ARG A 155 -9.21 -20.47 -9.22
CA ARG A 155 -9.34 -21.91 -9.47
C ARG A 155 -10.53 -22.51 -8.74
N GLY A 156 -10.85 -22.02 -7.53
CA GLY A 156 -12.07 -22.38 -6.79
C GLY A 156 -13.35 -22.14 -7.62
N PHE A 157 -13.44 -21.02 -8.31
CA PHE A 157 -14.58 -20.72 -9.22
C PHE A 157 -14.56 -21.58 -10.49
N ILE A 158 -13.40 -21.90 -11.04
CA ILE A 158 -13.29 -22.59 -12.34
C ILE A 158 -13.46 -24.10 -12.19
N LYS A 159 -12.85 -24.70 -11.17
CA LYS A 159 -12.84 -26.16 -10.95
C LYS A 159 -14.21 -26.67 -10.54
N VAL A 160 -14.50 -27.93 -10.85
CA VAL A 160 -15.77 -28.60 -10.56
C VAL A 160 -15.49 -29.94 -9.93
N LYS A 161 -16.08 -30.21 -8.77
CA LYS A 161 -15.89 -31.46 -8.00
C LYS A 161 -14.40 -31.81 -7.79
N ALA A 162 -13.57 -30.80 -7.54
CA ALA A 162 -12.14 -30.95 -7.34
C ALA A 162 -11.75 -30.57 -5.90
N ASP A 163 -10.75 -31.23 -5.35
CA ASP A 163 -10.24 -30.94 -4.01
C ASP A 163 -8.97 -30.07 -4.05
N GLY A 164 -8.21 -30.09 -5.15
CA GLY A 164 -6.94 -29.37 -5.26
C GLY A 164 -7.07 -27.99 -5.88
N LEU A 165 -6.37 -27.01 -5.32
CA LEU A 165 -6.31 -25.60 -5.78
C LEU A 165 -5.03 -25.27 -6.58
N GLY A 166 -4.15 -26.24 -6.81
CA GLY A 166 -2.79 -26.03 -7.36
C GLY A 166 -1.74 -26.09 -6.25
N SER A 167 -0.52 -25.68 -6.54
CA SER A 167 0.58 -25.64 -5.57
C SER A 167 1.00 -24.20 -5.30
N PHE A 168 1.07 -23.81 -4.03
CA PHE A 168 1.55 -22.51 -3.58
C PHE A 168 2.98 -22.24 -4.09
N TRP A 169 3.87 -23.22 -4.00
CA TRP A 169 5.26 -23.07 -4.40
C TRP A 169 5.43 -22.83 -5.91
N VAL A 170 4.60 -23.50 -6.72
CA VAL A 170 4.56 -23.28 -8.17
C VAL A 170 4.05 -21.90 -8.50
N ASP A 171 2.97 -21.45 -7.83
CA ASP A 171 2.38 -20.14 -8.04
C ASP A 171 3.38 -19.05 -7.68
N MET A 172 4.01 -19.13 -6.49
CA MET A 172 5.04 -18.19 -6.03
C MET A 172 6.19 -18.08 -7.03
N THR A 173 6.76 -19.21 -7.45
CA THR A 173 7.90 -19.21 -8.38
C THR A 173 7.53 -18.55 -9.71
N ARG A 174 6.35 -18.88 -10.26
CA ARG A 174 5.88 -18.29 -11.53
C ARG A 174 5.65 -16.79 -11.42
N ILE A 175 4.99 -16.35 -10.36
CA ILE A 175 4.68 -14.93 -10.15
C ILE A 175 5.97 -14.12 -10.03
N VAL A 176 6.92 -14.57 -9.20
CA VAL A 176 8.19 -13.88 -9.02
C VAL A 176 8.99 -13.85 -10.33
N ILE A 177 9.21 -14.99 -10.96
CA ILE A 177 10.12 -15.10 -12.11
C ILE A 177 9.51 -14.52 -13.39
N HIS A 178 8.23 -14.79 -13.67
CA HIS A 178 7.64 -14.42 -14.96
C HIS A 178 6.85 -13.11 -14.94
N ILE A 179 6.45 -12.59 -13.76
CA ILE A 179 5.66 -11.36 -13.68
C ILE A 179 6.46 -10.25 -12.99
N LEU A 180 6.85 -10.45 -11.71
CA LEU A 180 7.43 -9.39 -10.92
C LEU A 180 8.84 -9.02 -11.39
N ILE A 181 9.77 -9.95 -11.54
CA ILE A 181 11.15 -9.64 -11.93
C ILE A 181 11.22 -8.92 -13.29
N PRO A 182 10.59 -9.42 -14.39
CA PRO A 182 10.69 -8.72 -15.67
C PRO A 182 10.08 -7.32 -15.66
N LEU A 183 8.93 -7.17 -15.01
CA LEU A 183 8.27 -5.87 -14.90
C LEU A 183 9.13 -4.87 -14.11
N ASN A 184 9.64 -5.32 -12.97
CA ASN A 184 10.47 -4.47 -12.10
C ASN A 184 11.82 -4.13 -12.72
N LEU A 185 12.41 -5.03 -13.51
CA LEU A 185 13.63 -4.72 -14.24
C LEU A 185 13.41 -3.54 -15.20
N VAL A 186 12.31 -3.55 -15.96
CA VAL A 186 11.98 -2.46 -16.88
C VAL A 186 11.75 -1.16 -16.12
N ILE A 187 10.97 -1.20 -15.04
CA ILE A 187 10.67 -0.01 -14.23
C ILE A 187 11.95 0.51 -13.56
N SER A 188 12.80 -0.33 -13.00
CA SER A 188 14.07 0.08 -12.40
C SER A 188 14.97 0.79 -13.42
N LEU A 189 15.07 0.27 -14.65
CA LEU A 189 15.84 0.90 -15.72
C LEU A 189 15.27 2.28 -16.09
N CYS A 190 13.95 2.43 -16.13
CA CYS A 190 13.31 3.72 -16.36
C CYS A 190 13.58 4.70 -15.21
N LEU A 191 13.53 4.25 -13.96
CA LEU A 191 13.81 5.08 -12.79
C LEU A 191 15.27 5.51 -12.74
N ILE A 192 16.22 4.62 -13.01
CA ILE A 192 17.65 4.93 -13.11
C ILE A 192 17.88 5.97 -14.22
N GLY A 193 17.28 5.77 -15.39
CA GLY A 193 17.32 6.72 -16.49
C GLY A 193 16.68 8.08 -16.15
N GLY A 194 15.75 8.11 -15.21
CA GLY A 194 15.12 9.31 -14.65
C GLY A 194 15.90 9.98 -13.53
N GLY A 195 17.02 9.39 -13.07
CA GLY A 195 17.88 9.97 -12.04
C GLY A 195 17.74 9.38 -10.64
N VAL A 196 16.94 8.32 -10.46
CA VAL A 196 16.86 7.60 -9.17
C VAL A 196 18.16 6.85 -8.91
N ILE A 197 18.72 6.97 -7.71
CA ILE A 197 20.01 6.38 -7.37
C ILE A 197 19.97 4.85 -7.36
N GLN A 198 21.03 4.23 -7.89
CA GLN A 198 21.23 2.79 -7.89
C GLN A 198 22.73 2.48 -7.84
N ASN A 199 23.28 2.37 -6.64
CA ASN A 199 24.69 2.05 -6.42
C ASN A 199 24.87 1.34 -5.08
N PHE A 200 26.12 1.02 -4.73
CA PHE A 200 26.52 0.47 -3.44
C PHE A 200 27.64 1.28 -2.77
N LYS A 201 27.76 2.57 -3.17
CA LYS A 201 28.70 3.48 -2.54
C LYS A 201 28.27 3.73 -1.10
N SER A 202 29.24 4.07 -0.25
CA SER A 202 28.95 4.72 1.03
C SER A 202 28.21 6.03 0.77
N ALA A 203 27.51 6.52 1.78
CA ALA A 203 26.98 7.88 1.72
C ALA A 203 28.10 8.88 1.38
N GLU A 204 27.76 9.91 0.64
CA GLU A 204 28.69 10.98 0.26
C GLU A 204 28.44 12.18 1.17
N THR A 205 29.51 12.78 1.67
CA THR A 205 29.47 14.04 2.39
C THR A 205 29.75 15.16 1.39
N VAL A 206 28.84 16.11 1.28
CA VAL A 206 28.97 17.26 0.40
C VAL A 206 29.00 18.55 1.21
N SER A 207 29.87 19.49 0.84
CA SER A 207 29.93 20.79 1.50
C SER A 207 28.69 21.61 1.19
N LEU A 208 28.11 22.21 2.20
CA LEU A 208 27.01 23.16 2.04
C LEU A 208 27.54 24.44 1.34
N VAL A 209 26.69 25.05 0.54
CA VAL A 209 26.98 26.36 -0.09
C VAL A 209 27.08 27.45 0.97
N GLU A 210 26.21 27.40 1.97
CA GLU A 210 26.22 28.25 3.14
C GLU A 210 26.15 27.39 4.39
N PRO A 211 27.03 27.62 5.38
CA PRO A 211 26.98 26.93 6.66
C PRO A 211 25.67 27.25 7.37
N ILE A 212 25.16 26.30 8.14
CA ILE A 212 24.00 26.49 9.02
C ILE A 212 24.38 26.26 10.48
N ALA A 213 23.71 26.97 11.37
CA ALA A 213 23.82 26.74 12.82
C ALA A 213 22.64 25.90 13.30
N VAL A 214 22.92 24.88 14.13
CA VAL A 214 21.89 24.04 14.74
C VAL A 214 22.02 24.06 16.25
N SER A 215 20.88 23.96 16.96
CA SER A 215 20.85 23.86 18.41
C SER A 215 21.29 22.47 18.88
N ALA A 216 21.48 22.28 20.18
CA ALA A 216 21.77 20.97 20.78
C ALA A 216 20.67 19.93 20.51
N GLU A 217 19.43 20.37 20.25
CA GLU A 217 18.30 19.54 19.87
C GLU A 217 18.28 19.22 18.37
N GLY A 218 19.20 19.79 17.57
CA GLY A 218 19.29 19.58 16.12
C GLY A 218 18.38 20.48 15.28
N GLU A 219 17.79 21.53 15.88
CA GLU A 219 16.97 22.51 15.17
C GLU A 219 17.82 23.62 14.56
N ILE A 220 17.44 24.08 13.34
CA ILE A 220 18.14 25.17 12.67
C ILE A 220 17.90 26.47 13.43
N ILE A 221 18.97 27.17 13.77
CA ILE A 221 18.92 28.48 14.41
C ILE A 221 18.71 29.54 13.32
N GLU A 222 17.51 30.11 13.26
CA GLU A 222 17.17 31.15 12.29
C GLU A 222 17.93 32.45 12.58
N ASN A 223 18.27 33.19 11.50
CA ASN A 223 19.00 34.46 11.56
C ASN A 223 20.35 34.37 12.30
N ALA A 224 20.98 33.21 12.29
CA ALA A 224 22.31 33.02 12.86
C ALA A 224 23.39 33.65 11.98
N GLU A 225 24.23 34.48 12.58
CA GLU A 225 25.48 34.94 11.99
C GLU A 225 26.60 33.97 12.41
N ILE A 226 27.29 33.37 11.44
CA ILE A 226 28.26 32.31 11.65
C ILE A 226 29.66 32.83 11.33
N ASP A 227 30.54 32.86 12.31
CA ASP A 227 31.96 33.13 12.16
C ASP A 227 32.72 31.78 12.14
N LEU A 228 33.06 31.30 10.95
CA LEU A 228 33.74 30.02 10.76
C LEU A 228 35.20 30.04 11.31
N GLU A 229 35.86 31.21 11.34
CA GLU A 229 37.24 31.30 11.82
C GLU A 229 37.31 31.17 13.34
N LYS A 230 36.31 31.71 14.04
CA LYS A 230 36.22 31.65 15.50
C LYS A 230 35.34 30.50 16.01
N ASN A 231 34.63 29.81 15.11
CA ASN A 231 33.64 28.80 15.46
C ASN A 231 32.56 29.34 16.42
N ILE A 232 32.01 30.52 16.12
CA ILE A 232 31.05 31.21 16.96
C ILE A 232 29.77 31.42 16.15
N VAL A 233 28.63 31.19 16.79
CA VAL A 233 27.29 31.50 16.31
C VAL A 233 26.72 32.64 17.11
N THR A 234 26.21 33.68 16.45
CA THR A 234 25.55 34.81 17.10
C THR A 234 24.16 35.02 16.50
N VAL A 235 23.21 35.41 17.35
CA VAL A 235 21.85 35.81 16.94
C VAL A 235 21.56 37.17 17.53
N ASN A 236 21.29 38.16 16.73
CA ASN A 236 21.09 39.56 17.16
C ASN A 236 22.27 40.14 17.97
N GLY A 237 23.50 39.67 17.71
CA GLY A 237 24.71 40.11 18.39
C GLY A 237 25.03 39.39 19.72
N GLU A 238 24.21 38.45 20.16
CA GLU A 238 24.46 37.61 21.33
C GLU A 238 24.99 36.24 20.89
N THR A 239 26.02 35.72 21.58
CA THR A 239 26.58 34.41 21.29
C THR A 239 25.66 33.31 21.79
N VAL A 240 25.35 32.36 20.94
CA VAL A 240 24.57 31.16 21.27
C VAL A 240 25.54 30.09 21.77
N GLU A 241 25.46 29.77 23.05
CA GLU A 241 26.21 28.66 23.65
C GLU A 241 25.53 27.35 23.20
N ASP A 242 26.32 26.31 22.96
CA ASP A 242 25.87 24.98 22.51
C ASP A 242 25.31 24.91 21.07
N ALA A 243 25.57 25.93 20.23
CA ALA A 243 25.27 25.85 18.80
C ALA A 243 26.37 25.07 18.05
N GLU A 244 25.98 24.14 17.19
CA GLU A 244 26.88 23.42 16.27
C GLU A 244 26.84 24.07 14.88
N ILE A 245 28.02 24.29 14.29
CA ILE A 245 28.13 24.80 12.92
C ILE A 245 28.21 23.61 11.95
N VAL A 246 27.20 23.43 11.13
CA VAL A 246 27.15 22.38 10.11
C VAL A 246 27.59 22.95 8.78
N THR A 247 28.72 22.47 8.26
CA THR A 247 29.32 22.86 6.98
C THR A 247 29.15 21.81 5.89
N GLU A 248 28.73 20.61 6.27
CA GLU A 248 28.63 19.45 5.38
C GLU A 248 27.27 18.79 5.51
N GLN A 249 26.76 18.28 4.40
CA GLN A 249 25.53 17.50 4.37
C GLN A 249 25.84 16.04 4.01
N PHE A 250 25.26 15.13 4.78
CA PHE A 250 25.28 13.71 4.50
C PHE A 250 24.22 13.37 3.43
N VAL A 251 24.68 12.86 2.28
CA VAL A 251 23.82 12.43 1.18
C VAL A 251 23.78 10.91 1.14
N PRO A 252 22.66 10.27 1.52
CA PRO A 252 22.54 8.82 1.49
C PRO A 252 22.60 8.29 0.05
N MET A 253 23.31 7.17 -0.13
CA MET A 253 23.43 6.45 -1.40
C MET A 253 22.81 5.07 -1.28
N GLY A 254 22.88 4.25 -2.30
CA GLY A 254 22.50 2.84 -2.24
C GLY A 254 21.63 2.34 -3.41
N PRO A 255 21.12 1.11 -3.32
CA PRO A 255 20.35 0.45 -4.38
C PRO A 255 18.85 0.83 -4.33
N ALA A 256 18.52 2.14 -4.37
CA ALA A 256 17.16 2.64 -4.18
C ALA A 256 16.24 2.30 -5.37
N ALA A 257 16.65 2.52 -6.62
CA ALA A 257 15.76 2.35 -7.78
C ALA A 257 15.14 0.96 -7.90
N SER A 258 15.90 -0.09 -7.57
CA SER A 258 15.38 -1.47 -7.59
C SER A 258 14.35 -1.73 -6.49
N GLN A 259 14.51 -1.14 -5.31
CA GLN A 259 13.53 -1.21 -4.23
C GLN A 259 12.29 -0.38 -4.56
N VAL A 260 12.47 0.84 -5.09
CA VAL A 260 11.37 1.72 -5.52
C VAL A 260 10.51 1.05 -6.60
N ALA A 261 11.10 0.38 -7.57
CA ALA A 261 10.34 -0.35 -8.59
C ALA A 261 9.38 -1.38 -7.98
N ILE A 262 9.88 -2.27 -7.10
CA ILE A 262 9.04 -3.32 -6.51
C ILE A 262 8.08 -2.76 -5.44
N LYS A 263 8.46 -1.74 -4.66
CA LYS A 263 7.55 -1.13 -3.69
C LYS A 263 6.29 -0.60 -4.35
N GLN A 264 6.40 -0.10 -5.59
CA GLN A 264 5.25 0.41 -6.34
C GLN A 264 4.45 -0.72 -7.00
N THR A 265 5.10 -1.58 -7.79
CA THR A 265 4.40 -2.65 -8.52
C THR A 265 3.85 -3.75 -7.62
N GLY A 266 4.50 -4.01 -6.50
CA GLY A 266 4.06 -4.96 -5.47
C GLY A 266 3.02 -4.38 -4.52
N THR A 267 2.64 -3.09 -4.67
CA THR A 267 1.81 -2.35 -3.71
C THR A 267 2.32 -2.50 -2.27
N ASN A 268 3.63 -2.38 -2.10
CA ASN A 268 4.31 -2.50 -0.81
C ASN A 268 4.40 -1.15 -0.09
N GLY A 269 4.94 -0.14 -0.80
CA GLY A 269 4.97 1.26 -0.39
C GLY A 269 6.08 1.68 0.55
N GLY A 270 6.85 0.77 1.11
CA GLY A 270 7.96 1.11 2.00
C GLY A 270 9.09 1.84 1.26
N GLY A 271 9.45 3.04 1.75
CA GLY A 271 10.51 3.85 1.18
C GLY A 271 11.90 3.30 1.45
N TYR A 272 12.82 3.57 0.55
CA TYR A 272 14.25 3.45 0.79
C TYR A 272 14.69 4.56 1.75
N MET A 273 14.20 5.78 1.50
CA MET A 273 14.34 6.98 2.33
C MET A 273 13.11 7.15 3.25
N GLY A 274 13.28 7.82 4.40
CA GLY A 274 12.24 8.00 5.40
C GLY A 274 11.00 8.72 4.89
N VAL A 275 11.18 9.76 4.08
CA VAL A 275 10.06 10.51 3.46
C VAL A 275 9.53 9.87 2.17
N ASN A 276 9.96 8.64 1.86
CA ASN A 276 9.47 7.83 0.75
C ASN A 276 9.65 8.55 -0.61
N SER A 277 8.69 8.43 -1.53
CA SER A 277 8.76 9.06 -2.88
C SER A 277 8.52 10.57 -2.89
N ALA A 278 8.44 11.23 -1.72
CA ALA A 278 8.65 12.67 -1.59
C ALA A 278 10.14 13.03 -1.66
N HIS A 279 11.05 12.09 -1.32
CA HIS A 279 12.48 12.32 -1.35
C HIS A 279 13.01 12.50 -2.79
N PRO A 280 13.84 13.53 -3.06
CA PRO A 280 14.37 13.79 -4.41
C PRO A 280 15.21 12.64 -4.99
N LEU A 281 15.89 11.86 -4.15
CA LEU A 281 16.71 10.72 -4.60
C LEU A 281 15.89 9.46 -4.93
N GLU A 282 14.65 9.35 -4.44
CA GLU A 282 13.71 8.29 -4.83
C GLU A 282 12.85 8.70 -6.03
N ASN A 283 12.45 9.98 -6.12
CA ASN A 283 11.51 10.48 -7.11
C ASN A 283 11.90 11.90 -7.54
N PRO A 284 12.96 12.05 -8.37
CA PRO A 284 13.57 13.36 -8.65
C PRO A 284 12.72 14.28 -9.52
N ASN A 285 11.82 13.77 -10.36
CA ASN A 285 11.14 14.60 -11.38
C ASN A 285 9.78 14.04 -11.80
N GLY A 286 9.06 14.80 -12.65
CA GLY A 286 7.73 14.42 -13.12
C GLY A 286 7.68 13.12 -13.94
N PHE A 287 8.78 12.72 -14.60
CA PHE A 287 8.84 11.44 -15.32
C PHE A 287 8.87 10.25 -14.38
N THR A 288 9.74 10.29 -13.35
CA THR A 288 9.80 9.24 -12.32
C THR A 288 8.51 9.17 -11.55
N ASN A 289 7.95 10.34 -11.19
CA ASN A 289 6.66 10.44 -10.50
C ASN A 289 5.50 9.78 -11.29
N LEU A 290 5.46 9.98 -12.61
CA LEU A 290 4.45 9.34 -13.48
C LEU A 290 4.60 7.82 -13.48
N ILE A 291 5.84 7.32 -13.63
CA ILE A 291 6.11 5.87 -13.68
C ILE A 291 5.76 5.20 -12.36
N GLU A 292 6.21 5.78 -11.25
CA GLU A 292 5.94 5.23 -9.93
C GLU A 292 4.44 5.21 -9.64
N MET A 293 3.76 6.33 -9.84
CA MET A 293 2.33 6.47 -9.56
C MET A 293 1.47 5.49 -10.38
N ILE A 294 1.73 5.33 -11.69
CA ILE A 294 1.02 4.35 -12.51
C ILE A 294 1.32 2.93 -12.04
N SER A 295 2.56 2.65 -11.63
CA SER A 295 2.98 1.32 -11.18
C SER A 295 2.23 0.85 -9.95
N ILE A 296 1.77 1.76 -9.07
CA ILE A 296 0.98 1.43 -7.87
C ILE A 296 -0.28 0.62 -8.22
N LEU A 297 -1.07 1.09 -9.19
CA LEU A 297 -2.34 0.43 -9.57
C LEU A 297 -2.23 -0.54 -10.73
N LEU A 298 -1.06 -0.66 -11.38
CA LEU A 298 -0.91 -1.39 -12.64
C LEU A 298 -1.28 -2.88 -12.51
N ILE A 299 -0.71 -3.58 -11.55
CA ILE A 299 -1.02 -5.01 -11.34
C ILE A 299 -2.43 -5.19 -10.75
N PRO A 300 -2.86 -4.46 -9.71
CA PRO A 300 -4.24 -4.57 -9.20
C PRO A 300 -5.30 -4.39 -10.29
N ALA A 301 -5.18 -3.38 -11.14
CA ALA A 301 -6.10 -3.17 -12.27
C ALA A 301 -6.01 -4.29 -13.31
N ALA A 302 -4.80 -4.75 -13.65
CA ALA A 302 -4.59 -5.85 -14.58
C ALA A 302 -5.23 -7.17 -14.10
N LEU A 303 -5.23 -7.42 -12.80
CA LEU A 303 -5.81 -8.63 -12.20
C LEU A 303 -7.33 -8.72 -12.40
N CYS A 304 -8.05 -7.60 -12.48
CA CYS A 304 -9.48 -7.59 -12.82
C CYS A 304 -9.73 -8.14 -14.25
N PHE A 305 -8.89 -7.73 -15.21
CA PHE A 305 -8.96 -8.25 -16.58
C PHE A 305 -8.46 -9.70 -16.67
N THR A 306 -7.46 -10.05 -15.86
CA THR A 306 -6.99 -11.44 -15.70
C THR A 306 -8.10 -12.35 -15.21
N PHE A 307 -8.82 -11.94 -14.16
CA PHE A 307 -9.96 -12.67 -13.61
C PHE A 307 -11.03 -12.93 -14.66
N GLY A 308 -11.49 -11.88 -15.35
CA GLY A 308 -12.51 -12.01 -16.40
C GLY A 308 -12.10 -12.98 -17.52
N LYS A 309 -10.82 -12.98 -17.92
CA LYS A 309 -10.29 -13.93 -18.91
C LYS A 309 -10.17 -15.36 -18.35
N ALA A 310 -9.77 -15.52 -17.09
CA ALA A 310 -9.61 -16.81 -16.44
C ALA A 310 -10.95 -17.52 -16.25
N VAL A 311 -11.99 -16.83 -15.82
CA VAL A 311 -13.35 -17.38 -15.66
C VAL A 311 -14.12 -17.47 -16.99
N LYS A 312 -13.46 -17.12 -18.11
CA LYS A 312 -14.06 -17.10 -19.47
C LYS A 312 -15.29 -16.18 -19.61
N ASN A 313 -15.37 -15.15 -18.78
CA ASN A 313 -16.41 -14.12 -18.81
C ASN A 313 -15.78 -12.73 -18.66
N LYS A 314 -15.40 -12.13 -19.79
CA LYS A 314 -14.76 -10.81 -19.82
C LYS A 314 -15.65 -9.72 -19.17
N LYS A 315 -16.99 -9.80 -19.35
CA LYS A 315 -17.93 -8.84 -18.76
C LYS A 315 -17.88 -8.86 -17.24
N GLN A 316 -17.63 -10.04 -16.62
CA GLN A 316 -17.50 -10.16 -15.17
C GLN A 316 -16.27 -9.41 -14.67
N GLY A 317 -15.12 -9.55 -15.35
CA GLY A 317 -13.91 -8.79 -14.99
C GLY A 317 -14.10 -7.28 -15.14
N VAL A 318 -14.79 -6.86 -16.22
CA VAL A 318 -15.13 -5.44 -16.44
C VAL A 318 -16.09 -4.92 -15.37
N ALA A 319 -17.11 -5.69 -14.97
CA ALA A 319 -18.04 -5.27 -13.92
C ALA A 319 -17.34 -5.02 -12.58
N ILE A 320 -16.43 -5.93 -12.17
CA ILE A 320 -15.63 -5.74 -10.95
C ILE A 320 -14.69 -4.53 -11.10
N PHE A 321 -13.99 -4.41 -12.23
CA PHE A 321 -13.12 -3.26 -12.51
C PHE A 321 -13.90 -1.93 -12.42
N MET A 322 -15.09 -1.87 -13.03
CA MET A 322 -15.92 -0.65 -13.01
C MET A 322 -16.40 -0.27 -11.61
N ALA A 323 -16.73 -1.25 -10.75
CA ALA A 323 -17.06 -0.97 -9.36
C ALA A 323 -15.88 -0.30 -8.62
N MET A 324 -14.69 -0.87 -8.75
CA MET A 324 -13.48 -0.29 -8.16
C MET A 324 -13.13 1.07 -8.77
N PHE A 325 -13.21 1.20 -10.08
CA PHE A 325 -12.84 2.42 -10.81
C PHE A 325 -13.76 3.60 -10.49
N ILE A 326 -15.08 3.37 -10.36
CA ILE A 326 -16.02 4.42 -9.97
C ILE A 326 -15.71 4.92 -8.57
N CYS A 327 -15.46 4.03 -7.61
CA CYS A 327 -15.09 4.42 -6.25
C CYS A 327 -13.77 5.21 -6.23
N LEU A 328 -12.75 4.75 -6.98
CA LEU A 328 -11.48 5.47 -7.10
C LEU A 328 -11.66 6.86 -7.71
N ALA A 329 -12.45 6.99 -8.78
CA ALA A 329 -12.68 8.28 -9.44
C ALA A 329 -13.42 9.27 -8.54
N LEU A 330 -14.40 8.78 -7.76
CA LEU A 330 -15.10 9.61 -6.77
C LEU A 330 -14.15 10.06 -5.65
N ALA A 331 -13.33 9.15 -5.12
CA ALA A 331 -12.36 9.46 -4.08
C ALA A 331 -11.30 10.46 -4.58
N LEU A 332 -10.73 10.22 -5.76
CA LEU A 332 -9.77 11.15 -6.38
C LEU A 332 -10.41 12.54 -6.58
N GLY A 333 -11.64 12.61 -7.10
CA GLY A 333 -12.35 13.86 -7.26
C GLY A 333 -12.57 14.59 -5.94
N SER A 334 -12.93 13.86 -4.88
CA SER A 334 -13.14 14.44 -3.54
C SER A 334 -11.83 14.99 -2.94
N ILE A 335 -10.73 14.24 -3.01
CA ILE A 335 -9.41 14.71 -2.55
C ILE A 335 -8.97 15.92 -3.38
N ALA A 336 -9.06 15.84 -4.71
CA ALA A 336 -8.61 16.90 -5.60
C ALA A 336 -9.38 18.23 -5.36
N VAL A 337 -10.69 18.15 -5.15
CA VAL A 337 -11.52 19.33 -4.84
C VAL A 337 -11.17 19.89 -3.46
N SER A 338 -11.03 19.01 -2.45
CA SER A 338 -10.70 19.41 -1.09
C SER A 338 -9.34 20.12 -1.02
N GLU A 339 -8.32 19.57 -1.67
CA GLU A 339 -6.97 20.14 -1.68
C GLU A 339 -6.83 21.39 -2.57
N GLN A 340 -7.71 21.57 -3.56
CA GLN A 340 -7.70 22.76 -4.41
C GLN A 340 -8.47 23.93 -3.80
N LEU A 341 -9.37 23.69 -2.85
CA LEU A 341 -10.03 24.75 -2.10
C LEU A 341 -9.04 25.34 -1.07
N ALA A 342 -9.19 26.65 -0.80
CA ALA A 342 -8.41 27.28 0.26
C ALA A 342 -8.78 26.70 1.63
N THR A 343 -7.77 26.54 2.49
CA THR A 343 -7.99 26.22 3.91
C THR A 343 -8.68 27.40 4.58
N PRO A 344 -9.87 27.25 5.19
CA PRO A 344 -10.66 28.38 5.68
C PRO A 344 -9.88 29.33 6.60
N GLN A 345 -9.08 28.79 7.53
CA GLN A 345 -8.28 29.60 8.44
C GLN A 345 -7.18 30.38 7.72
N LEU A 346 -6.50 29.78 6.74
CA LEU A 346 -5.42 30.42 6.00
C LEU A 346 -5.95 31.40 4.96
N ALA A 347 -7.17 31.21 4.48
CA ALA A 347 -7.82 32.08 3.50
C ALA A 347 -8.57 33.26 4.13
N GLN A 348 -8.78 33.28 5.47
CA GLN A 348 -9.63 34.24 6.17
C GLN A 348 -9.21 35.69 5.91
N ASP A 349 -7.91 35.98 5.86
CA ASP A 349 -7.36 37.32 5.60
C ASP A 349 -7.04 37.58 4.11
N GLY A 350 -7.36 36.64 3.24
CA GLY A 350 -7.18 36.77 1.79
C GLY A 350 -5.74 36.77 1.31
N MET A 351 -4.80 36.19 2.09
CA MET A 351 -3.37 36.23 1.77
C MET A 351 -2.78 34.87 1.39
N VAL A 352 -3.34 33.77 1.90
CA VAL A 352 -2.79 32.42 1.73
C VAL A 352 -3.84 31.51 1.12
N ASP A 353 -3.43 30.48 0.41
CA ASP A 353 -4.25 29.44 -0.25
C ASP A 353 -5.26 29.94 -1.29
N ILE A 354 -5.38 31.23 -1.52
CA ILE A 354 -6.34 31.80 -2.47
C ILE A 354 -5.81 31.79 -3.91
N SER A 355 -6.72 31.61 -4.86
CA SER A 355 -6.40 31.70 -6.28
C SER A 355 -6.25 33.16 -6.72
N THR A 356 -5.15 33.48 -7.39
CA THR A 356 -4.89 34.78 -8.01
C THR A 356 -4.58 34.60 -9.50
N VAL A 357 -4.29 35.72 -10.22
CA VAL A 357 -3.85 35.66 -11.62
C VAL A 357 -2.50 34.95 -11.76
N GLU A 358 -1.67 35.02 -10.72
CA GLU A 358 -0.28 34.50 -10.74
C GLU A 358 -0.15 33.12 -10.11
N GLN A 359 -1.08 32.72 -9.25
CA GLN A 359 -1.07 31.41 -8.59
C GLN A 359 -2.45 30.75 -8.56
N ALA A 360 -2.47 29.43 -8.63
CA ALA A 360 -3.70 28.65 -8.69
C ALA A 360 -4.42 28.52 -7.34
N GLY A 361 -3.78 28.88 -6.24
CA GLY A 361 -4.27 28.67 -4.88
C GLY A 361 -4.30 27.19 -4.48
N GLY A 362 -4.98 26.90 -3.37
CA GLY A 362 -5.15 25.57 -2.82
C GLY A 362 -4.07 25.18 -1.81
N ASN A 363 -4.29 24.05 -1.11
CA ASN A 363 -3.43 23.57 -0.04
C ASN A 363 -2.12 22.98 -0.59
N MET A 364 -1.02 23.70 -0.45
CA MET A 364 0.33 23.24 -0.81
C MET A 364 1.13 22.73 0.40
N GLU A 365 0.61 22.83 1.62
CA GLU A 365 1.28 22.32 2.80
C GLU A 365 1.59 20.81 2.65
N GLY A 366 2.79 20.41 3.04
CA GLY A 366 3.27 19.03 2.92
C GLY A 366 3.33 18.45 1.50
N LYS A 367 3.20 19.29 0.47
CA LYS A 367 3.29 18.90 -0.95
C LYS A 367 4.52 19.45 -1.62
N GLU A 368 5.17 18.61 -2.40
CA GLU A 368 6.35 18.98 -3.15
C GLU A 368 6.01 19.94 -4.31
N SER A 369 6.68 21.09 -4.35
CA SER A 369 6.48 22.10 -5.41
C SER A 369 6.73 21.55 -6.82
N ARG A 370 7.65 20.57 -6.96
CA ARG A 370 7.94 19.89 -8.24
C ARG A 370 6.79 19.03 -8.77
N PHE A 371 5.80 18.67 -7.91
CA PHE A 371 4.67 17.82 -8.28
C PHE A 371 3.33 18.56 -8.24
N GLY A 372 3.13 19.44 -7.27
CA GLY A 372 1.91 20.21 -7.09
C GLY A 372 0.71 19.40 -6.62
N ILE A 373 -0.41 20.08 -6.42
CA ILE A 373 -1.65 19.52 -5.82
C ILE A 373 -2.21 18.36 -6.64
N ALA A 374 -2.27 18.49 -7.97
CA ALA A 374 -2.92 17.50 -8.83
C ALA A 374 -2.22 16.14 -8.77
N SER A 375 -0.89 16.14 -8.79
CA SER A 375 -0.10 14.89 -8.71
C SER A 375 -0.15 14.31 -7.31
N SER A 376 -0.05 15.14 -6.26
CA SER A 376 -0.12 14.70 -4.86
C SER A 376 -1.48 14.08 -4.54
N SER A 377 -2.59 14.72 -4.94
CA SER A 377 -3.95 14.18 -4.78
C SER A 377 -4.15 12.85 -5.51
N THR A 378 -3.58 12.71 -6.72
CA THR A 378 -3.66 11.45 -7.47
C THR A 378 -2.88 10.34 -6.77
N TRP A 379 -1.66 10.65 -6.31
CA TRP A 379 -0.85 9.69 -5.58
C TRP A 379 -1.53 9.25 -4.28
N ALA A 380 -2.05 10.19 -3.50
CA ALA A 380 -2.78 9.89 -2.27
C ALA A 380 -3.99 8.97 -2.52
N ALA A 381 -4.80 9.26 -3.55
CA ALA A 381 -5.91 8.40 -3.95
C ALA A 381 -5.44 7.01 -4.38
N PHE A 382 -4.37 6.91 -5.17
CA PHE A 382 -3.86 5.63 -5.68
C PHE A 382 -3.26 4.78 -4.58
N THR A 383 -2.44 5.36 -3.71
CA THR A 383 -1.75 4.63 -2.64
C THR A 383 -2.71 4.11 -1.58
N THR A 384 -3.72 4.90 -1.20
CA THR A 384 -4.70 4.49 -0.19
C THR A 384 -5.76 3.53 -0.76
N ALA A 385 -6.09 3.64 -2.05
CA ALA A 385 -6.91 2.66 -2.74
C ALA A 385 -6.20 1.32 -2.95
N ALA A 386 -4.88 1.34 -3.21
CA ALA A 386 -4.09 0.15 -3.52
C ALA A 386 -3.53 -0.57 -2.30
N SER A 387 -3.73 -0.08 -1.09
CA SER A 387 -2.95 -0.55 0.07
C SER A 387 -1.44 -0.55 -0.18
N SER A 388 -0.92 0.53 -0.77
CA SER A 388 0.49 0.62 -1.14
C SER A 388 1.35 1.23 -0.04
N GLY A 389 0.95 2.35 0.54
CA GLY A 389 1.71 3.09 1.55
C GLY A 389 2.76 4.05 0.99
N SER A 390 3.10 3.97 -0.28
CA SER A 390 4.00 4.93 -0.92
C SER A 390 3.37 6.32 -0.97
N VAL A 391 4.15 7.35 -0.67
CA VAL A 391 3.68 8.74 -0.64
C VAL A 391 4.65 9.65 -1.40
N ASN A 392 4.13 10.71 -2.04
CA ASN A 392 4.90 11.80 -2.62
C ASN A 392 4.57 13.16 -1.98
N SER A 393 3.82 13.13 -0.89
CA SER A 393 3.39 14.28 -0.10
C SER A 393 3.06 13.83 1.32
N MET A 394 3.06 14.73 2.28
CA MET A 394 2.73 14.47 3.67
C MET A 394 1.21 14.43 3.84
N HIS A 395 0.64 13.25 4.12
CA HIS A 395 -0.80 13.10 4.25
C HIS A 395 -1.40 13.78 5.48
N ASP A 396 -0.58 13.99 6.52
CA ASP A 396 -0.96 14.71 7.73
C ASP A 396 -1.38 16.17 7.45
N SER A 397 -0.71 16.79 6.47
CA SER A 397 -0.97 18.16 6.03
C SER A 397 -2.13 18.29 5.02
N TYR A 398 -2.89 17.25 4.80
CA TYR A 398 -4.07 17.33 3.94
C TYR A 398 -5.22 18.01 4.68
N THR A 399 -6.07 18.70 3.94
CA THR A 399 -7.31 19.25 4.50
C THR A 399 -8.11 18.15 5.20
N PRO A 400 -8.93 18.49 6.23
CA PRO A 400 -9.66 17.47 6.99
C PRO A 400 -10.49 16.51 6.13
N LEU A 401 -11.15 17.02 5.07
CA LEU A 401 -11.91 16.17 4.14
C LEU A 401 -11.00 15.38 3.20
N GLY A 402 -9.88 15.93 2.74
CA GLY A 402 -8.88 15.22 1.93
C GLY A 402 -8.29 14.05 2.71
N GLY A 403 -7.84 14.30 3.95
CA GLY A 403 -7.35 13.27 4.87
C GLY A 403 -8.42 12.23 5.24
N MET A 404 -9.68 12.65 5.40
CA MET A 404 -10.79 11.71 5.62
C MET A 404 -10.98 10.73 4.47
N VAL A 405 -10.90 11.19 3.23
CA VAL A 405 -11.09 10.32 2.07
C VAL A 405 -9.95 9.30 1.93
N THR A 406 -8.69 9.71 2.19
CA THR A 406 -7.55 8.78 2.20
C THR A 406 -7.73 7.70 3.27
N MET A 407 -8.19 8.08 4.46
CA MET A 407 -8.49 7.17 5.57
C MET A 407 -9.64 6.22 5.23
N LEU A 408 -10.73 6.75 4.66
CA LEU A 408 -11.89 5.96 4.24
C LEU A 408 -11.54 4.91 3.20
N LEU A 409 -10.70 5.24 2.20
CA LEU A 409 -10.26 4.26 1.20
C LEU A 409 -9.59 3.03 1.83
N MET A 410 -8.73 3.24 2.83
CA MET A 410 -8.12 2.14 3.60
C MET A 410 -9.14 1.39 4.45
N GLN A 411 -10.03 2.10 5.12
CA GLN A 411 -11.07 1.55 6.01
C GLN A 411 -12.12 0.70 5.27
N LEU A 412 -12.33 0.92 3.96
CA LEU A 412 -13.17 0.05 3.13
C LEU A 412 -12.61 -1.38 2.97
N GLY A 413 -11.40 -1.66 3.46
CA GLY A 413 -10.85 -3.01 3.56
C GLY A 413 -10.11 -3.48 2.31
N GLU A 414 -9.29 -2.64 1.70
CA GLU A 414 -8.45 -2.98 0.54
C GLU A 414 -9.23 -3.43 -0.71
N VAL A 415 -10.47 -3.00 -0.89
CA VAL A 415 -11.30 -3.53 -1.99
C VAL A 415 -11.40 -2.63 -3.21
N ILE A 416 -10.91 -1.38 -3.11
CA ILE A 416 -10.85 -0.46 -4.25
C ILE A 416 -9.48 -0.61 -4.91
N PHE A 417 -9.34 -1.54 -5.82
CA PHE A 417 -8.12 -2.11 -6.34
C PHE A 417 -7.34 -2.90 -5.29
N GLY A 418 -7.04 -2.32 -4.13
CA GLY A 418 -6.32 -2.94 -3.01
C GLY A 418 -4.92 -3.40 -3.37
N GLY A 419 -4.26 -4.09 -2.47
CA GLY A 419 -2.96 -4.69 -2.72
C GLY A 419 -2.99 -5.77 -3.80
N VAL A 420 -1.83 -6.09 -4.39
CA VAL A 420 -1.74 -7.05 -5.49
C VAL A 420 -2.31 -8.43 -5.09
N GLY A 421 -3.42 -8.77 -5.67
CA GLY A 421 -4.19 -9.98 -5.37
C GLY A 421 -5.19 -9.79 -4.24
N CYS A 422 -4.81 -9.23 -3.09
CA CYS A 422 -5.69 -9.09 -1.93
C CYS A 422 -6.89 -8.18 -2.20
N GLY A 423 -6.72 -7.08 -2.87
CA GLY A 423 -7.85 -6.22 -3.24
C GLY A 423 -8.91 -6.94 -4.06
N LEU A 424 -8.48 -7.72 -5.04
CA LEU A 424 -9.44 -8.45 -5.87
C LEU A 424 -10.10 -9.61 -5.12
N TYR A 425 -9.39 -10.38 -4.30
CA TYR A 425 -10.07 -11.44 -3.53
C TYR A 425 -10.97 -10.85 -2.43
N GLY A 426 -10.63 -9.71 -1.83
CA GLY A 426 -11.51 -8.95 -0.95
C GLY A 426 -12.79 -8.50 -1.66
N MET A 427 -12.65 -7.84 -2.82
CA MET A 427 -13.80 -7.43 -3.63
C MET A 427 -14.66 -8.63 -4.08
N LEU A 428 -14.07 -9.79 -4.34
CA LEU A 428 -14.83 -11.00 -4.64
C LEU A 428 -15.59 -11.54 -3.42
N ALA A 429 -15.08 -11.37 -2.19
CA ALA A 429 -15.82 -11.67 -0.97
C ALA A 429 -17.03 -10.73 -0.81
N PHE A 430 -16.87 -9.42 -1.08
CA PHE A 430 -17.99 -8.48 -1.15
C PHE A 430 -18.97 -8.82 -2.28
N ALA A 431 -18.49 -9.28 -3.44
CA ALA A 431 -19.37 -9.74 -4.52
C ALA A 431 -20.22 -10.96 -4.13
N ILE A 432 -19.63 -11.93 -3.39
CA ILE A 432 -20.35 -13.07 -2.81
C ILE A 432 -21.41 -12.59 -1.83
N LEU A 433 -21.07 -11.67 -0.94
CA LEU A 433 -21.99 -11.06 0.02
C LEU A 433 -23.13 -10.31 -0.69
N THR A 434 -22.81 -9.52 -1.71
CA THR A 434 -23.79 -8.77 -2.52
C THR A 434 -24.80 -9.71 -3.18
N VAL A 435 -24.32 -10.76 -3.83
CA VAL A 435 -25.19 -11.76 -4.48
C VAL A 435 -26.05 -12.50 -3.46
N PHE A 436 -25.53 -12.79 -2.29
CA PHE A 436 -26.27 -13.45 -1.22
C PHE A 436 -27.39 -12.56 -0.69
N ILE A 437 -27.09 -11.32 -0.32
CA ILE A 437 -28.08 -10.35 0.19
C ILE A 437 -29.17 -10.10 -0.86
N ALA A 438 -28.76 -9.75 -2.08
CA ALA A 438 -29.71 -9.48 -3.18
C ALA A 438 -30.54 -10.72 -3.53
N GLY A 439 -29.95 -11.92 -3.52
CA GLY A 439 -30.65 -13.17 -3.78
C GLY A 439 -31.73 -13.46 -2.74
N LEU A 440 -31.41 -13.30 -1.47
CA LEU A 440 -32.37 -13.52 -0.36
C LEU A 440 -33.51 -12.50 -0.40
N MET A 441 -33.24 -11.23 -0.67
CA MET A 441 -34.25 -10.16 -0.75
C MET A 441 -35.29 -10.42 -1.85
N VAL A 442 -34.86 -11.07 -2.95
CA VAL A 442 -35.75 -11.36 -4.11
C VAL A 442 -36.29 -12.79 -4.08
N GLY A 443 -36.00 -13.58 -3.02
CA GLY A 443 -36.43 -14.97 -2.87
C GLY A 443 -35.76 -15.92 -3.89
N ARG A 444 -34.51 -15.62 -4.32
CA ARG A 444 -33.76 -16.42 -5.29
C ARG A 444 -32.59 -17.14 -4.63
N THR A 445 -32.18 -18.26 -5.20
CA THR A 445 -31.00 -18.98 -4.73
C THR A 445 -29.73 -18.17 -5.04
N PRO A 446 -28.92 -17.79 -4.03
CA PRO A 446 -27.69 -17.06 -4.25
C PRO A 446 -26.68 -17.92 -5.03
N GLU A 447 -26.24 -17.40 -6.19
CA GLU A 447 -25.21 -18.05 -6.99
C GLU A 447 -24.25 -17.02 -7.62
N PHE A 448 -22.97 -17.35 -7.63
CA PHE A 448 -21.94 -16.52 -8.26
C PHE A 448 -21.08 -17.37 -9.19
N LEU A 449 -20.94 -16.94 -10.44
CA LEU A 449 -20.20 -17.67 -11.51
C LEU A 449 -20.66 -19.15 -11.68
N GLY A 450 -21.96 -19.41 -11.50
CA GLY A 450 -22.55 -20.73 -11.58
C GLY A 450 -22.21 -21.64 -10.39
N LYS A 451 -21.79 -21.07 -9.27
CA LYS A 451 -21.59 -21.78 -8.00
C LYS A 451 -22.62 -21.31 -6.99
N LYS A 452 -23.30 -22.25 -6.33
CA LYS A 452 -24.25 -21.95 -5.24
C LYS A 452 -23.48 -21.43 -4.03
N ILE A 453 -23.90 -20.30 -3.50
CA ILE A 453 -23.36 -19.72 -2.27
C ILE A 453 -24.19 -20.22 -1.09
N GLU A 454 -23.54 -20.86 -0.15
CA GLU A 454 -24.14 -21.51 1.01
C GLU A 454 -23.61 -20.87 2.31
N PRO A 455 -24.15 -21.21 3.51
CA PRO A 455 -23.74 -20.59 4.78
C PRO A 455 -22.23 -20.67 5.05
N TYR A 456 -21.53 -21.68 4.54
CA TYR A 456 -20.08 -21.81 4.75
C TYR A 456 -19.31 -20.70 4.04
N GLU A 457 -19.59 -20.46 2.75
CA GLU A 457 -18.94 -19.36 2.01
C GLU A 457 -19.32 -18.00 2.58
N MET A 458 -20.59 -17.85 3.02
CA MET A 458 -21.05 -16.61 3.65
C MET A 458 -20.31 -16.31 4.93
N LYS A 459 -20.15 -17.30 5.82
CA LYS A 459 -19.40 -17.13 7.07
C LYS A 459 -17.98 -16.60 6.80
N TRP A 460 -17.28 -17.23 5.86
CA TRP A 460 -15.93 -16.82 5.53
C TRP A 460 -15.88 -15.48 4.79
N SER A 461 -16.82 -15.18 3.89
CA SER A 461 -16.90 -13.88 3.23
C SER A 461 -17.13 -12.74 4.24
N VAL A 462 -18.03 -12.93 5.21
CA VAL A 462 -18.25 -11.96 6.29
C VAL A 462 -16.98 -11.75 7.11
N LEU A 463 -16.29 -12.83 7.50
CA LEU A 463 -15.03 -12.73 8.26
C LEU A 463 -13.94 -11.99 7.45
N VAL A 464 -13.83 -12.23 6.14
CA VAL A 464 -12.90 -11.51 5.26
C VAL A 464 -13.24 -10.02 5.24
N CYS A 465 -14.52 -9.66 5.08
CA CYS A 465 -14.96 -8.26 5.03
C CYS A 465 -14.80 -7.54 6.37
N LEU A 466 -14.95 -8.24 7.52
CA LEU A 466 -14.86 -7.64 8.85
C LEU A 466 -13.46 -7.67 9.46
N ALA A 467 -12.50 -8.36 8.87
CA ALA A 467 -11.14 -8.46 9.42
C ALA A 467 -10.49 -7.09 9.62
N THR A 468 -10.51 -6.24 8.58
CA THR A 468 -9.97 -4.88 8.62
C THR A 468 -10.71 -3.99 9.63
N PRO A 469 -12.05 -3.86 9.64
CA PRO A 469 -12.76 -3.11 10.67
C PRO A 469 -12.45 -3.55 12.10
N ILE A 470 -12.40 -4.85 12.35
CA ILE A 470 -12.07 -5.38 13.69
C ILE A 470 -10.66 -4.98 14.09
N ALA A 471 -9.67 -5.17 13.20
CA ALA A 471 -8.29 -4.82 13.45
C ALA A 471 -8.10 -3.33 13.78
N ILE A 472 -8.69 -2.47 12.98
CA ILE A 472 -8.59 -1.01 13.13
C ILE A 472 -9.26 -0.55 14.41
N LEU A 473 -10.54 -0.88 14.59
CA LEU A 473 -11.33 -0.34 15.71
C LEU A 473 -10.89 -0.89 17.07
N VAL A 474 -10.55 -2.17 17.14
CA VAL A 474 -10.03 -2.75 18.40
C VAL A 474 -8.64 -2.19 18.69
N GLY A 475 -7.76 -2.13 17.70
CA GLY A 475 -6.42 -1.60 17.87
C GLY A 475 -6.41 -0.13 18.27
N SER A 476 -7.12 0.74 17.55
CA SER A 476 -7.22 2.17 17.89
C SER A 476 -7.94 2.41 19.22
N GLY A 477 -8.97 1.60 19.55
CA GLY A 477 -9.66 1.70 20.83
C GLY A 477 -8.75 1.34 22.02
N ILE A 478 -7.90 0.32 21.88
CA ILE A 478 -6.89 -0.01 22.90
C ILE A 478 -5.86 1.12 23.02
N ALA A 479 -5.37 1.65 21.89
CA ALA A 479 -4.39 2.75 21.89
C ALA A 479 -4.94 4.02 22.53
N ALA A 480 -6.18 4.39 22.23
CA ALA A 480 -6.85 5.55 22.82
C ALA A 480 -7.04 5.44 24.34
N ALA A 481 -7.06 4.23 24.89
CA ALA A 481 -7.15 4.00 26.33
C ALA A 481 -5.79 4.08 27.07
N VAL A 482 -4.68 4.19 26.33
CA VAL A 482 -3.31 4.25 26.89
C VAL A 482 -2.82 5.71 26.90
N PRO A 483 -2.68 6.35 28.08
CA PRO A 483 -2.33 7.78 28.15
C PRO A 483 -1.04 8.16 27.43
N SER A 484 -0.01 7.31 27.49
CA SER A 484 1.28 7.57 26.83
C SER A 484 1.21 7.61 25.30
N VAL A 485 0.12 7.21 24.68
CA VAL A 485 -0.07 7.35 23.22
C VAL A 485 -0.34 8.80 22.85
N ALA A 486 -1.02 9.56 23.72
CA ALA A 486 -1.27 10.99 23.52
C ALA A 486 0.04 11.80 23.45
N ASP A 487 1.06 11.41 24.19
CA ASP A 487 2.37 12.08 24.20
C ASP A 487 3.16 11.90 22.87
N ASN A 488 2.68 11.00 21.99
CA ASN A 488 3.30 10.71 20.70
C ASN A 488 2.54 11.32 19.52
N LEU A 489 1.46 12.06 19.77
CA LEU A 489 0.73 12.81 18.75
C LEU A 489 1.43 14.13 18.50
N ASN A 490 1.48 14.57 17.25
CA ASN A 490 2.02 15.88 16.89
C ASN A 490 0.99 16.99 17.15
N ASN A 491 -0.29 16.69 16.93
CA ASN A 491 -1.39 17.60 17.10
C ASN A 491 -2.32 17.18 18.24
N THR A 492 -3.05 18.13 18.81
CA THR A 492 -4.06 17.87 19.84
C THR A 492 -5.47 17.79 19.25
N GLY A 493 -6.44 17.37 20.06
CA GLY A 493 -7.86 17.39 19.68
C GLY A 493 -8.22 16.42 18.55
N ALA A 494 -9.07 16.89 17.63
CA ALA A 494 -9.63 16.05 16.57
C ALA A 494 -8.58 15.62 15.54
N HIS A 495 -7.60 16.48 15.24
CA HIS A 495 -6.50 16.13 14.33
C HIS A 495 -5.58 15.06 14.93
N GLY A 496 -5.15 15.21 16.19
CA GLY A 496 -4.35 14.17 16.85
C GLY A 496 -5.07 12.83 16.96
N PHE A 497 -6.41 12.84 17.19
CA PHE A 497 -7.18 11.60 17.08
C PHE A 497 -7.14 11.01 15.66
N SER A 498 -7.17 11.85 14.63
CA SER A 498 -7.04 11.44 13.23
C SER A 498 -5.67 10.85 12.93
N GLU A 499 -4.57 11.39 13.47
CA GLU A 499 -3.21 10.84 13.34
C GLU A 499 -3.16 9.38 13.85
N MET A 500 -3.64 9.15 15.07
CA MET A 500 -3.71 7.80 15.65
C MET A 500 -4.62 6.89 14.83
N LEU A 501 -5.83 7.33 14.51
CA LEU A 501 -6.80 6.53 13.73
C LEU A 501 -6.23 6.19 12.33
N TYR A 502 -5.49 7.12 11.72
CA TYR A 502 -4.82 6.89 10.44
C TYR A 502 -3.78 5.77 10.53
N ALA A 503 -2.93 5.79 11.58
CA ALA A 503 -1.92 4.75 11.78
C ALA A 503 -2.55 3.36 11.90
N PHE A 504 -3.62 3.22 12.68
CA PHE A 504 -4.36 1.95 12.80
C PHE A 504 -5.12 1.58 11.53
N SER A 505 -5.67 2.57 10.81
CA SER A 505 -6.31 2.33 9.49
C SER A 505 -5.32 1.83 8.47
N SER A 506 -4.13 2.42 8.42
CA SER A 506 -3.04 2.03 7.55
C SER A 506 -2.53 0.62 7.86
N CYS A 507 -2.23 0.33 9.13
CA CYS A 507 -1.77 -1.00 9.54
C CYS A 507 -2.85 -2.07 9.38
N GLY A 508 -4.11 -1.76 9.72
CA GLY A 508 -5.24 -2.69 9.60
C GLY A 508 -5.73 -2.91 8.16
N ALA A 509 -5.41 -1.99 7.25
CA ALA A 509 -5.61 -2.18 5.82
C ALA A 509 -4.34 -2.65 5.09
N ASN A 510 -3.27 -3.00 5.82
CA ASN A 510 -1.97 -3.38 5.27
C ASN A 510 -1.42 -2.35 4.23
N ASN A 511 -1.63 -1.06 4.48
CA ASN A 511 -1.25 0.03 3.58
C ASN A 511 0.19 0.50 3.77
N GLY A 512 0.53 1.05 4.95
CA GLY A 512 1.87 1.52 5.30
C GLY A 512 2.07 3.04 5.29
N SER A 513 1.17 3.85 4.69
CA SER A 513 1.25 5.31 4.79
C SER A 513 0.93 5.78 6.22
N ALA A 514 1.47 6.93 6.60
CA ALA A 514 1.26 7.54 7.91
C ALA A 514 0.76 8.99 7.76
N PHE A 515 0.07 9.47 8.79
CA PHE A 515 0.15 10.88 9.14
C PHE A 515 1.47 11.06 9.87
N ALA A 516 2.43 11.72 9.24
CA ALA A 516 3.85 11.64 9.62
C ALA A 516 4.18 12.35 10.95
N GLY A 517 3.27 13.15 11.48
CA GLY A 517 3.39 13.75 12.81
C GLY A 517 3.32 12.76 13.97
N PHE A 518 2.69 11.60 13.77
CA PHE A 518 2.54 10.59 14.82
C PHE A 518 3.82 9.77 15.02
N ASN A 519 4.42 9.87 16.21
CA ASN A 519 5.58 9.06 16.59
C ASN A 519 5.17 7.64 17.01
N ALA A 520 5.19 6.72 16.07
CA ALA A 520 4.83 5.32 16.31
C ALA A 520 5.99 4.46 16.86
N ASN A 521 7.21 5.00 17.04
CA ASN A 521 8.38 4.21 17.45
C ASN A 521 8.47 4.05 18.97
N THR A 522 7.46 3.48 19.58
CA THR A 522 7.45 3.08 20.99
C THR A 522 7.23 1.57 21.10
N VAL A 523 7.70 0.95 22.19
CA VAL A 523 7.55 -0.50 22.40
C VAL A 523 6.08 -0.92 22.28
N PHE A 524 5.16 -0.18 22.89
CA PHE A 524 3.73 -0.48 22.86
C PHE A 524 3.19 -0.39 21.44
N LEU A 525 3.44 0.71 20.71
CA LEU A 525 2.91 0.92 19.36
C LEU A 525 3.55 -0.05 18.36
N ASN A 526 4.84 -0.32 18.46
CA ASN A 526 5.51 -1.31 17.62
C ASN A 526 4.87 -2.69 17.74
N ILE A 527 4.51 -3.12 18.94
CA ILE A 527 3.88 -4.43 19.17
C ILE A 527 2.43 -4.43 18.68
N ILE A 528 1.61 -3.46 19.10
CA ILE A 528 0.18 -3.50 18.77
C ILE A 528 -0.06 -3.31 17.27
N LEU A 529 0.63 -2.39 16.60
CA LEU A 529 0.52 -2.20 15.16
C LEU A 529 1.00 -3.45 14.40
N GLY A 530 2.08 -4.11 14.87
CA GLY A 530 2.53 -5.38 14.33
C GLY A 530 1.47 -6.48 14.40
N LEU A 531 0.80 -6.63 15.54
CA LEU A 531 -0.28 -7.60 15.73
C LEU A 531 -1.50 -7.28 14.85
N VAL A 532 -1.86 -6.01 14.73
CA VAL A 532 -2.93 -5.53 13.84
C VAL A 532 -2.65 -5.91 12.40
N MET A 533 -1.42 -5.66 11.90
CA MET A 533 -1.02 -6.03 10.54
C MET A 533 -1.09 -7.54 10.29
N LEU A 534 -0.61 -8.36 11.21
CA LEU A 534 -0.65 -9.82 11.12
C LEU A 534 -2.08 -10.36 11.07
N PHE A 535 -2.96 -9.86 11.95
CA PHE A 535 -4.36 -10.28 12.00
C PHE A 535 -5.10 -9.89 10.71
N ALA A 536 -4.97 -8.63 10.31
CA ALA A 536 -5.64 -8.10 9.14
C ALA A 536 -5.20 -8.77 7.83
N ARG A 537 -3.97 -9.30 7.76
CA ARG A 537 -3.47 -10.00 6.56
C ARG A 537 -3.85 -11.46 6.52
N PHE A 538 -3.59 -12.21 7.59
CA PHE A 538 -3.70 -13.66 7.54
C PHE A 538 -5.12 -14.19 7.69
N LEU A 539 -6.01 -13.49 8.40
CA LEU A 539 -7.42 -13.89 8.49
C LEU A 539 -8.13 -13.84 7.11
N PRO A 540 -8.02 -12.78 6.31
CA PRO A 540 -8.55 -12.77 4.94
C PRO A 540 -7.93 -13.83 4.02
N ILE A 541 -6.63 -14.10 4.13
CA ILE A 541 -5.97 -15.15 3.34
C ILE A 541 -6.58 -16.52 3.64
N ILE A 542 -6.71 -16.88 4.92
CA ILE A 542 -7.30 -18.16 5.35
C ILE A 542 -8.75 -18.25 4.89
N GLY A 543 -9.54 -17.19 5.10
CA GLY A 543 -10.94 -17.14 4.68
C GLY A 543 -11.12 -17.30 3.17
N THR A 544 -10.30 -16.61 2.39
CA THR A 544 -10.28 -16.71 0.92
C THR A 544 -9.96 -18.11 0.45
N LEU A 545 -8.96 -18.76 1.05
CA LEU A 545 -8.60 -20.15 0.70
C LEU A 545 -9.67 -21.14 1.11
N ALA A 546 -10.35 -20.93 2.25
CA ALA A 546 -11.48 -21.76 2.68
C ALA A 546 -12.66 -21.64 1.70
N ILE A 547 -12.98 -20.42 1.24
CA ILE A 547 -13.98 -20.18 0.19
C ILE A 547 -13.57 -20.90 -1.09
N ALA A 548 -12.30 -20.76 -1.52
CA ALA A 548 -11.79 -21.38 -2.72
C ALA A 548 -11.92 -22.92 -2.69
N GLY A 549 -11.56 -23.54 -1.56
CA GLY A 549 -11.68 -24.98 -1.37
C GLY A 549 -13.12 -25.47 -1.45
N SER A 550 -14.05 -24.79 -0.78
CA SER A 550 -15.48 -25.13 -0.84
C SER A 550 -16.03 -25.00 -2.26
N LEU A 551 -15.76 -23.86 -2.94
CA LEU A 551 -16.24 -23.63 -4.30
C LEU A 551 -15.69 -24.64 -5.31
N ALA A 552 -14.43 -25.08 -5.17
CA ALA A 552 -13.83 -26.09 -6.06
C ALA A 552 -14.56 -27.44 -5.99
N GLY A 553 -15.03 -27.83 -4.81
CA GLY A 553 -15.81 -29.07 -4.59
C GLY A 553 -17.23 -29.04 -5.17
N LYS A 554 -17.77 -27.88 -5.45
CA LYS A 554 -19.17 -27.72 -5.93
C LYS A 554 -19.35 -28.00 -7.42
N LYS A 555 -20.57 -28.43 -7.77
CA LYS A 555 -21.03 -28.52 -9.17
C LYS A 555 -21.30 -27.12 -9.72
N ARG A 556 -21.28 -26.98 -11.05
CA ARG A 556 -21.84 -25.81 -11.72
C ARG A 556 -23.35 -25.97 -11.87
N ILE A 557 -24.06 -24.89 -11.60
CA ILE A 557 -25.49 -24.77 -11.79
C ILE A 557 -25.73 -24.01 -13.11
N ALA A 558 -26.70 -24.45 -13.90
CA ALA A 558 -27.12 -23.74 -15.10
C ALA A 558 -27.83 -22.45 -14.69
N THR A 559 -27.56 -21.38 -15.40
CA THR A 559 -28.30 -20.11 -15.25
C THR A 559 -29.77 -20.30 -15.51
N SER A 560 -30.60 -19.80 -14.63
CA SER A 560 -32.08 -19.81 -14.76
C SER A 560 -32.64 -18.40 -14.79
N ALA A 561 -33.90 -18.24 -15.06
CA ALA A 561 -34.59 -16.93 -14.97
C ALA A 561 -34.51 -16.34 -13.55
N GLY A 562 -34.21 -17.17 -12.54
CA GLY A 562 -33.95 -16.77 -11.14
C GLY A 562 -32.54 -16.32 -10.84
N THR A 563 -31.57 -16.46 -11.76
CA THR A 563 -30.18 -16.08 -11.53
C THR A 563 -29.99 -14.57 -11.59
N LEU A 564 -29.40 -13.96 -10.55
CA LEU A 564 -29.03 -12.54 -10.58
C LEU A 564 -27.89 -12.33 -11.57
N SER A 565 -28.08 -11.44 -12.55
CA SER A 565 -26.98 -11.07 -13.46
C SER A 565 -25.90 -10.28 -12.73
N THR A 566 -24.66 -10.79 -12.73
CA THR A 566 -23.50 -10.15 -12.08
C THR A 566 -22.62 -9.38 -13.05
N THR A 567 -23.09 -9.13 -14.28
CA THR A 567 -22.31 -8.47 -15.35
C THR A 567 -22.96 -7.18 -15.86
N ASN A 568 -24.00 -6.70 -15.21
CA ASN A 568 -24.75 -5.50 -15.59
C ASN A 568 -24.51 -4.33 -14.62
N GLY A 569 -24.97 -3.13 -15.00
CA GLY A 569 -24.81 -1.92 -14.19
C GLY A 569 -25.51 -1.98 -12.84
N MET A 570 -26.64 -2.72 -12.73
CA MET A 570 -27.33 -2.91 -11.45
C MET A 570 -26.44 -3.66 -10.43
N PHE A 571 -25.73 -4.70 -10.88
CA PHE A 571 -24.80 -5.41 -10.01
C PHE A 571 -23.63 -4.53 -9.57
N VAL A 572 -23.07 -3.73 -10.50
CA VAL A 572 -22.01 -2.76 -10.18
C VAL A 572 -22.49 -1.78 -9.12
N PHE A 573 -23.68 -1.22 -9.27
CA PHE A 573 -24.28 -0.30 -8.30
C PHE A 573 -24.50 -0.96 -6.93
N LEU A 574 -25.08 -2.16 -6.89
CA LEU A 574 -25.30 -2.90 -5.65
C LEU A 574 -23.99 -3.24 -4.94
N LEU A 575 -22.97 -3.63 -5.70
CA LEU A 575 -21.65 -3.94 -5.13
C LEU A 575 -21.02 -2.71 -4.48
N ILE A 576 -21.02 -1.58 -5.15
CA ILE A 576 -20.56 -0.29 -4.60
C ILE A 576 -21.35 0.06 -3.35
N LEU A 577 -22.67 -0.03 -3.41
CA LEU A 577 -23.55 0.31 -2.29
C LEU A 577 -23.27 -0.55 -1.05
N ILE A 578 -23.09 -1.87 -1.20
CA ILE A 578 -22.77 -2.79 -0.10
C ILE A 578 -21.40 -2.47 0.50
N VAL A 579 -20.38 -2.20 -0.33
CA VAL A 579 -19.05 -1.79 0.17
C VAL A 579 -19.16 -0.51 0.99
N LEU A 580 -19.84 0.51 0.49
CA LEU A 580 -20.00 1.80 1.18
C LEU A 580 -20.85 1.69 2.45
N ILE A 581 -21.92 0.91 2.45
CA ILE A 581 -22.76 0.70 3.64
C ILE A 581 -21.96 0.02 4.75
N ILE A 582 -21.21 -1.04 4.44
CA ILE A 582 -20.41 -1.74 5.46
C ILE A 582 -19.31 -0.83 5.99
N GLY A 583 -18.65 -0.07 5.11
CA GLY A 583 -17.66 0.93 5.51
C GLY A 583 -18.25 2.02 6.41
N ALA A 584 -19.38 2.59 6.01
CA ALA A 584 -20.06 3.62 6.79
C ALA A 584 -20.52 3.10 8.17
N LEU A 585 -21.17 1.94 8.22
CA LEU A 585 -21.62 1.35 9.48
C LEU A 585 -20.46 1.02 10.43
N SER A 586 -19.29 0.69 9.89
CA SER A 586 -18.12 0.38 10.70
C SER A 586 -17.40 1.63 11.20
N PHE A 587 -17.19 2.62 10.33
CA PHE A 587 -16.22 3.69 10.60
C PHE A 587 -16.81 5.09 10.77
N PHE A 588 -18.09 5.32 10.43
CA PHE A 588 -18.68 6.65 10.54
C PHE A 588 -18.51 7.29 11.92
N PRO A 589 -18.70 6.59 13.06
CA PRO A 589 -18.48 7.19 14.37
C PRO A 589 -17.02 7.66 14.59
N ALA A 590 -16.03 6.87 14.16
CA ALA A 590 -14.63 7.23 14.31
C ALA A 590 -14.25 8.42 13.39
N LEU A 591 -14.74 8.44 12.15
CA LEU A 591 -14.55 9.57 11.23
C LEU A 591 -15.25 10.84 11.70
N ALA A 592 -16.36 10.70 12.42
CA ALA A 592 -17.07 11.85 13.01
C ALA A 592 -16.29 12.50 14.16
N LEU A 593 -15.55 11.70 14.95
CA LEU A 593 -14.73 12.20 16.06
C LEU A 593 -13.40 12.83 15.62
N GLY A 594 -12.86 12.40 14.49
CA GLY A 594 -11.63 12.95 13.92
C GLY A 594 -11.90 13.97 12.82
N PRO A 595 -11.74 13.59 11.53
CA PRO A 595 -11.70 14.55 10.43
C PRO A 595 -12.99 15.37 10.24
N LEU A 596 -14.19 14.84 10.57
CA LEU A 596 -15.42 15.65 10.47
C LEU A 596 -15.51 16.66 11.60
N ALA A 597 -15.14 16.31 12.85
CA ALA A 597 -15.09 17.25 13.96
C ALA A 597 -14.09 18.38 13.66
N GLU A 598 -12.93 18.04 13.14
CA GLU A 598 -11.91 19.00 12.70
C GLU A 598 -12.45 19.93 11.61
N PHE A 599 -13.07 19.37 10.55
CA PHE A 599 -13.66 20.18 9.47
C PHE A 599 -14.67 21.19 9.99
N PHE A 600 -15.61 20.77 10.85
CA PHE A 600 -16.63 21.67 11.38
C PHE A 600 -16.06 22.69 12.38
N SER A 601 -15.04 22.36 13.16
CA SER A 601 -14.37 23.33 14.03
C SER A 601 -13.60 24.39 13.24
N ASN A 602 -13.19 24.06 12.02
CA ASN A 602 -12.48 24.96 11.12
C ASN A 602 -13.40 25.89 10.31
N VAL A 603 -14.68 25.54 10.18
CA VAL A 603 -15.67 26.30 9.42
C VAL A 603 -16.54 27.18 10.32
N MET A 604 -16.67 26.86 11.62
CA MET A 604 -17.40 27.66 12.63
C MET A 604 -16.50 28.72 13.24
#